data_5bf804de5b2f0693f43e577793a79381
#
_entry.id   5bf804de5b2f0693f43e577793a79381
#
_cell.length_a   1.000
_cell.length_b   1.000
_cell.length_c   1.000
_cell.angle_alpha   90.00
_cell.angle_beta   90.00
_cell.angle_gamma   90.00
#
_symmetry.space_group_name_H-M   'P 1'
#
loop_
_entity.id
_entity.type
_entity.pdbx_description
1 polymer ?
#
loop_
_entity_poly.entity_id
_entity_poly.type
_entity_poly.pdbx_seq_one_letter_code
_entity_poly.pdbx_strand_id
1 'polypeptide(L)'
;MIELRKISAGYRGEPVLRDVDLVFPAGCVTVLLGPNGCGKSTLLKTALGLLPALSGEVLYDGAPLSGMPPEQVARRAAYMAQSRNVPSIEARRMVLHGRFPYLSFPRRYRKSDYAAVRRAMEKADALELADRPMQELSGGQRQKVYLAMALAQETPAVFMDEPTTFLDVRHQMDVMRTARGLADGGKAVVLVSHDLCQALRTADRVALLADGRLCMAGTPEQVYAGGSLDRVFGVRVRRVPVDGGWQYFCE
;
A
#
# COMPACT_ATOMS: atom_id res chain seq x y z
N MET A 1 -4.85 -12.13 6.82
CA MET A 1 -5.82 -11.05 7.16
C MET A 1 -5.19 -10.12 8.19
N ILE A 2 -5.35 -8.79 8.04
CA ILE A 2 -4.85 -7.80 9.00
C ILE A 2 -6.05 -7.05 9.54
N GLU A 3 -6.16 -6.95 10.87
CA GLU A 3 -7.27 -6.29 11.55
C GLU A 3 -6.74 -5.17 12.44
N LEU A 4 -7.42 -4.04 12.40
CA LEU A 4 -7.23 -2.92 13.29
C LEU A 4 -8.47 -2.83 14.18
N ARG A 5 -8.29 -2.87 15.50
CA ARG A 5 -9.39 -2.83 16.48
C ARG A 5 -9.23 -1.62 17.36
N LYS A 6 -10.17 -0.68 17.28
CA LYS A 6 -10.25 0.57 18.06
C LYS A 6 -8.91 1.33 18.08
N ILE A 7 -8.24 1.39 16.91
CA ILE A 7 -6.94 2.03 16.81
C ILE A 7 -7.06 3.54 16.98
N SER A 8 -6.33 4.05 17.98
CA SER A 8 -5.95 5.45 18.05
C SER A 8 -4.43 5.54 17.92
N ALA A 9 -3.93 6.42 17.06
CA ALA A 9 -2.51 6.56 16.78
C ALA A 9 -2.17 8.01 16.40
N GLY A 10 -0.93 8.41 16.66
CA GLY A 10 -0.50 9.76 16.38
C GLY A 10 0.94 9.99 16.79
N TYR A 11 1.32 11.23 16.91
CA TYR A 11 2.71 11.63 17.16
C TYR A 11 2.80 12.44 18.47
N ARG A 12 3.85 12.20 19.26
CA ARG A 12 4.10 12.90 20.53
C ARG A 12 2.93 12.84 21.52
N GLY A 13 2.17 11.72 21.51
CA GLY A 13 1.02 11.53 22.38
C GLY A 13 -0.28 12.16 21.86
N GLU A 14 -0.24 12.93 20.79
CA GLU A 14 -1.45 13.52 20.20
C GLU A 14 -2.03 12.62 19.12
N PRO A 15 -3.33 12.24 19.23
CA PRO A 15 -3.94 11.33 18.29
C PRO A 15 -4.28 12.03 16.97
N VAL A 16 -3.75 11.49 15.87
CA VAL A 16 -4.14 11.80 14.48
C VAL A 16 -5.30 10.90 14.05
N LEU A 17 -5.28 9.64 14.51
CA LEU A 17 -6.35 8.66 14.30
C LEU A 17 -7.06 8.38 15.60
N ARG A 18 -8.38 8.17 15.54
CA ARG A 18 -9.23 7.95 16.70
C ARG A 18 -10.21 6.82 16.43
N ASP A 19 -10.11 5.77 17.23
CA ASP A 19 -11.09 4.68 17.30
C ASP A 19 -11.41 4.05 15.94
N VAL A 20 -10.37 3.65 15.21
CA VAL A 20 -10.49 3.08 13.85
C VAL A 20 -10.57 1.57 13.93
N ASP A 21 -11.69 1.02 13.44
CA ASP A 21 -11.92 -0.41 13.20
C ASP A 21 -11.85 -0.68 11.70
N LEU A 22 -10.88 -1.47 11.24
CA LEU A 22 -10.71 -1.75 9.81
C LEU A 22 -10.05 -3.12 9.59
N VAL A 23 -10.49 -3.81 8.53
CA VAL A 23 -9.94 -5.11 8.13
C VAL A 23 -9.40 -5.01 6.72
N PHE A 24 -8.21 -5.54 6.50
CA PHE A 24 -7.59 -5.75 5.20
C PHE A 24 -7.60 -7.25 4.85
N PRO A 25 -8.58 -7.71 4.05
CA PRO A 25 -8.72 -9.11 3.70
C PRO A 25 -7.60 -9.57 2.74
N ALA A 26 -7.23 -10.84 2.80
CA ALA A 26 -6.43 -11.48 1.78
C ALA A 26 -7.22 -11.58 0.46
N GLY A 27 -6.53 -11.57 -0.67
CA GLY A 27 -7.17 -11.65 -1.98
C GLY A 27 -7.92 -10.38 -2.40
N CYS A 28 -7.72 -9.25 -1.71
CA CYS A 28 -8.45 -8.02 -1.96
C CYS A 28 -7.49 -6.83 -2.14
N VAL A 29 -7.87 -5.93 -3.05
CA VAL A 29 -7.33 -4.58 -3.14
C VAL A 29 -8.20 -3.66 -2.30
N THR A 30 -7.67 -3.18 -1.16
CA THR A 30 -8.32 -2.17 -0.32
C THR A 30 -7.69 -0.82 -0.59
N VAL A 31 -8.49 0.17 -0.97
CA VAL A 31 -8.02 1.54 -1.18
C VAL A 31 -8.44 2.44 -0.03
N LEU A 32 -7.45 3.12 0.56
CA LEU A 32 -7.67 4.17 1.56
C LEU A 32 -7.86 5.50 0.85
N LEU A 33 -9.02 6.10 1.02
CA LEU A 33 -9.39 7.42 0.53
C LEU A 33 -9.55 8.41 1.67
N GLY A 34 -9.40 9.68 1.37
CA GLY A 34 -9.64 10.78 2.30
C GLY A 34 -8.77 12.00 1.98
N PRO A 35 -9.12 13.18 2.52
CA PRO A 35 -8.38 14.42 2.34
C PRO A 35 -6.93 14.32 2.81
N ASN A 36 -6.09 15.28 2.40
CA ASN A 36 -4.73 15.39 2.91
C ASN A 36 -4.75 15.64 4.42
N GLY A 37 -3.84 15.00 5.14
CA GLY A 37 -3.75 15.14 6.60
C GLY A 37 -4.77 14.34 7.42
N CYS A 38 -5.73 13.63 6.81
CA CYS A 38 -6.75 12.87 7.56
C CYS A 38 -6.22 11.60 8.27
N GLY A 39 -4.93 11.24 8.10
CA GLY A 39 -4.30 10.14 8.82
C GLY A 39 -4.02 8.87 8.02
N LYS A 40 -4.17 8.85 6.68
CA LYS A 40 -3.94 7.65 5.84
C LYS A 40 -2.56 7.02 6.05
N SER A 41 -1.49 7.80 5.92
CA SER A 41 -0.11 7.30 6.13
C SER A 41 0.16 6.94 7.59
N THR A 42 -0.52 7.61 8.55
CA THR A 42 -0.47 7.25 9.97
C THR A 42 -1.09 5.86 10.17
N LEU A 43 -2.24 5.59 9.55
CA LEU A 43 -2.91 4.30 9.59
C LEU A 43 -2.02 3.19 9.02
N LEU A 44 -1.41 3.42 7.84
CA LEU A 44 -0.49 2.46 7.24
C LEU A 44 0.70 2.17 8.16
N LYS A 45 1.34 3.21 8.69
CA LYS A 45 2.49 3.05 9.59
C LYS A 45 2.11 2.30 10.86
N THR A 46 0.93 2.56 11.41
CA THR A 46 0.45 1.85 12.61
C THR A 46 0.14 0.38 12.28
N ALA A 47 -0.55 0.11 11.16
CA ALA A 47 -0.82 -1.25 10.70
C ALA A 47 0.47 -2.07 10.48
N LEU A 48 1.57 -1.42 10.14
CA LEU A 48 2.89 -2.03 9.89
C LEU A 48 3.81 -2.06 11.14
N GLY A 49 3.35 -1.57 12.29
CA GLY A 49 4.17 -1.47 13.48
C GLY A 49 5.30 -0.44 13.41
N LEU A 50 5.31 0.42 12.40
CA LEU A 50 6.27 1.53 12.23
C LEU A 50 5.93 2.74 13.12
N LEU A 51 4.68 2.81 13.56
CA LEU A 51 4.19 3.78 14.53
C LEU A 51 3.39 3.01 15.58
N PRO A 52 3.74 3.11 16.85
CA PRO A 52 2.97 2.44 17.92
C PRO A 52 1.56 3.04 18.02
N ALA A 53 0.57 2.18 18.26
CA ALA A 53 -0.76 2.64 18.61
C ALA A 53 -0.76 3.29 20.00
N LEU A 54 -1.54 4.35 20.17
CA LEU A 54 -1.82 4.97 21.50
C LEU A 54 -2.85 4.14 22.26
N SER A 55 -3.81 3.55 21.54
CA SER A 55 -4.78 2.59 22.07
C SER A 55 -5.28 1.66 20.98
N GLY A 56 -5.94 0.58 21.36
CA GLY A 56 -6.41 -0.48 20.46
C GLY A 56 -5.29 -1.47 20.10
N GLU A 57 -5.58 -2.36 19.18
CA GLU A 57 -4.63 -3.41 18.77
C GLU A 57 -4.66 -3.67 17.26
N VAL A 58 -3.51 -4.04 16.70
CA VAL A 58 -3.37 -4.54 15.33
C VAL A 58 -3.12 -6.04 15.40
N LEU A 59 -3.87 -6.81 14.63
CA LEU A 59 -3.77 -8.26 14.57
C LEU A 59 -3.36 -8.71 13.17
N TYR A 60 -2.43 -9.63 13.10
CA TYR A 60 -2.03 -10.35 11.90
C TYR A 60 -2.46 -11.82 12.03
N ASP A 61 -3.47 -12.22 11.26
CA ASP A 61 -4.07 -13.57 11.33
C ASP A 61 -4.47 -13.94 12.77
N GLY A 62 -5.04 -12.97 13.52
CA GLY A 62 -5.46 -13.11 14.90
C GLY A 62 -4.35 -12.97 15.96
N ALA A 63 -3.08 -12.87 15.56
CA ALA A 63 -1.97 -12.67 16.49
C ALA A 63 -1.65 -11.18 16.66
N PRO A 64 -1.50 -10.67 17.90
CA PRO A 64 -1.21 -9.26 18.15
C PRO A 64 0.15 -8.83 17.58
N LEU A 65 0.16 -7.70 16.87
CA LEU A 65 1.38 -7.11 16.32
C LEU A 65 2.36 -6.68 17.41
N SER A 66 1.87 -6.22 18.56
CA SER A 66 2.68 -5.71 19.66
C SER A 66 3.67 -6.73 20.25
N GLY A 67 3.43 -8.02 20.06
CA GLY A 67 4.33 -9.08 20.48
C GLY A 67 5.29 -9.59 19.40
N MET A 68 5.23 -9.03 18.17
CA MET A 68 6.03 -9.53 17.06
C MET A 68 7.36 -8.78 16.93
N PRO A 69 8.49 -9.49 16.80
CA PRO A 69 9.75 -8.88 16.41
C PRO A 69 9.64 -8.17 15.04
N PRO A 70 10.33 -7.03 14.82
CA PRO A 70 10.27 -6.27 13.56
C PRO A 70 10.52 -7.13 12.30
N GLU A 71 11.41 -8.12 12.38
CA GLU A 71 11.70 -9.04 11.29
C GLU A 71 10.50 -9.93 10.93
N GLN A 72 9.72 -10.36 11.92
CA GLN A 72 8.50 -11.15 11.68
C GLN A 72 7.42 -10.29 11.01
N VAL A 73 7.25 -9.04 11.45
CA VAL A 73 6.34 -8.10 10.81
C VAL A 73 6.76 -7.86 9.36
N ALA A 74 8.04 -7.61 9.13
CA ALA A 74 8.59 -7.40 7.79
C ALA A 74 8.47 -8.64 6.87
N ARG A 75 8.34 -9.85 7.40
CA ARG A 75 8.04 -11.06 6.60
C ARG A 75 6.55 -11.24 6.32
N ARG A 76 5.68 -10.45 6.95
CA ARG A 76 4.21 -10.54 6.79
C ARG A 76 3.65 -9.39 5.96
N ALA A 77 4.29 -8.22 5.98
CA ALA A 77 3.84 -7.06 5.22
C ALA A 77 5.01 -6.28 4.63
N ALA A 78 4.94 -6.02 3.33
CA ALA A 78 5.85 -5.11 2.63
C ALA A 78 5.28 -3.71 2.62
N TYR A 79 6.13 -2.70 2.67
CA TYR A 79 5.74 -1.30 2.65
C TYR A 79 6.48 -0.53 1.56
N MET A 80 5.71 0.08 0.68
CA MET A 80 6.15 1.03 -0.31
C MET A 80 5.76 2.45 0.12
N ALA A 81 6.72 3.20 0.71
CA ALA A 81 6.49 4.56 1.20
C ALA A 81 6.40 5.60 0.08
N GLN A 82 5.69 6.70 0.31
CA GLN A 82 5.48 7.81 -0.65
C GLN A 82 6.78 8.51 -1.05
N SER A 83 7.55 8.98 -0.07
CA SER A 83 8.81 9.71 -0.31
C SER A 83 10.02 8.87 0.05
N ARG A 84 11.09 9.01 -0.73
CA ARG A 84 12.33 8.27 -0.52
C ARG A 84 13.53 9.08 -0.96
N ASN A 85 14.58 8.99 -0.17
CA ASN A 85 15.90 9.41 -0.63
C ASN A 85 16.36 8.48 -1.74
N VAL A 86 16.96 9.01 -2.79
CA VAL A 86 17.49 8.24 -3.91
C VAL A 86 18.95 7.90 -3.61
N PRO A 87 19.27 6.66 -3.22
CA PRO A 87 20.64 6.29 -2.89
C PRO A 87 21.48 6.13 -4.16
N SER A 88 22.81 6.26 -3.99
CA SER A 88 23.79 6.05 -5.07
C SER A 88 24.17 4.57 -5.18
N ILE A 89 23.19 3.73 -5.55
CA ILE A 89 23.36 2.28 -5.76
C ILE A 89 22.62 1.84 -7.02
N GLU A 90 22.99 0.68 -7.57
CA GLU A 90 22.29 0.04 -8.68
C GLU A 90 20.84 -0.37 -8.29
N ALA A 91 19.93 -0.35 -9.27
CA ALA A 91 18.54 -0.74 -9.08
C ALA A 91 18.41 -2.17 -8.51
N ARG A 92 19.20 -3.12 -9.02
CA ARG A 92 19.23 -4.49 -8.49
C ARG A 92 19.59 -4.54 -7.01
N ARG A 93 20.56 -3.74 -6.57
CA ARG A 93 20.94 -3.65 -5.16
C ARG A 93 19.83 -3.04 -4.31
N MET A 94 19.11 -2.04 -4.85
CA MET A 94 17.94 -1.48 -4.20
C MET A 94 16.86 -2.54 -3.99
N VAL A 95 16.54 -3.34 -5.01
CA VAL A 95 15.56 -4.43 -4.89
C VAL A 95 16.00 -5.50 -3.90
N LEU A 96 17.31 -5.78 -3.83
CA LEU A 96 17.87 -6.76 -2.92
C LEU A 96 17.63 -6.41 -1.43
N HIS A 97 17.45 -5.12 -1.09
CA HIS A 97 17.07 -4.70 0.27
C HIS A 97 15.72 -5.28 0.70
N GLY A 98 14.81 -5.61 -0.23
CA GLY A 98 13.57 -6.33 0.08
C GLY A 98 13.81 -7.71 0.73
N ARG A 99 14.98 -8.29 0.55
CA ARG A 99 15.36 -9.58 1.14
C ARG A 99 15.97 -9.47 2.55
N PHE A 100 16.20 -8.24 3.04
CA PHE A 100 16.83 -8.01 4.35
C PHE A 100 16.17 -8.75 5.52
N PRO A 101 14.83 -8.86 5.61
CA PRO A 101 14.16 -9.59 6.70
C PRO A 101 14.45 -11.10 6.73
N TYR A 102 15.02 -11.66 5.66
CA TYR A 102 15.34 -13.10 5.55
C TYR A 102 16.79 -13.43 5.86
N LEU A 103 17.64 -12.41 6.07
CA LEU A 103 19.06 -12.62 6.31
C LEU A 103 19.31 -12.98 7.77
N SER A 104 19.96 -14.13 7.99
CA SER A 104 20.54 -14.50 9.27
C SER A 104 21.98 -14.00 9.41
N PHE A 105 22.50 -13.91 10.63
CA PHE A 105 23.91 -13.57 10.85
C PHE A 105 24.84 -14.74 10.45
N PRO A 106 25.98 -14.50 9.76
CA PRO A 106 26.38 -13.24 9.13
C PRO A 106 25.48 -12.92 7.91
N ARG A 107 25.08 -11.64 7.77
CA ARG A 107 24.13 -11.20 6.74
C ARG A 107 24.70 -11.36 5.32
N ARG A 108 24.40 -12.49 4.69
CA ARG A 108 24.82 -12.82 3.33
C ARG A 108 23.62 -13.22 2.49
N TYR A 109 23.50 -12.62 1.32
CA TYR A 109 22.48 -12.99 0.34
C TYR A 109 22.80 -14.36 -0.27
N ARG A 110 21.75 -15.16 -0.45
CA ARG A 110 21.81 -16.50 -1.03
C ARG A 110 21.38 -16.46 -2.51
N LYS A 111 21.64 -17.53 -3.26
CA LYS A 111 21.15 -17.65 -4.65
C LYS A 111 19.62 -17.49 -4.75
N SER A 112 18.87 -17.96 -3.76
CA SER A 112 17.41 -17.78 -3.66
C SER A 112 16.99 -16.32 -3.58
N ASP A 113 17.78 -15.45 -2.91
CA ASP A 113 17.47 -14.03 -2.79
C ASP A 113 17.65 -13.32 -4.13
N TYR A 114 18.72 -13.63 -4.86
CA TYR A 114 18.91 -13.12 -6.22
C TYR A 114 17.82 -13.59 -7.19
N ALA A 115 17.38 -14.85 -7.06
CA ALA A 115 16.26 -15.35 -7.86
C ALA A 115 14.94 -14.64 -7.53
N ALA A 116 14.67 -14.34 -6.25
CA ALA A 116 13.50 -13.56 -5.82
C ALA A 116 13.55 -12.13 -6.37
N VAL A 117 14.72 -11.48 -6.31
CA VAL A 117 14.95 -10.15 -6.91
C VAL A 117 14.66 -10.15 -8.40
N ARG A 118 15.17 -11.13 -9.15
CA ARG A 118 14.91 -11.22 -10.58
C ARG A 118 13.41 -11.34 -10.88
N ARG A 119 12.71 -12.28 -10.25
CA ARG A 119 11.25 -12.43 -10.39
C ARG A 119 10.48 -11.16 -10.05
N ALA A 120 10.91 -10.46 -9.00
CA ALA A 120 10.27 -9.21 -8.58
C ALA A 120 10.50 -8.10 -9.61
N MET A 121 11.69 -7.99 -10.17
CA MET A 121 12.00 -7.02 -11.23
C MET A 121 11.26 -7.33 -12.53
N GLU A 122 11.13 -8.61 -12.90
CA GLU A 122 10.31 -9.04 -14.04
C GLU A 122 8.82 -8.64 -13.84
N LYS A 123 8.24 -8.91 -12.66
CA LYS A 123 6.85 -8.54 -12.34
C LYS A 123 6.60 -7.03 -12.31
N ALA A 124 7.59 -6.24 -11.94
CA ALA A 124 7.51 -4.78 -11.88
C ALA A 124 7.94 -4.11 -13.21
N ASP A 125 8.23 -4.87 -14.26
CA ASP A 125 8.75 -4.35 -15.52
C ASP A 125 9.98 -3.44 -15.31
N ALA A 126 10.93 -3.92 -14.51
CA ALA A 126 12.13 -3.19 -14.09
C ALA A 126 13.44 -3.95 -14.39
N LEU A 127 13.37 -5.11 -15.06
CA LEU A 127 14.55 -5.96 -15.22
C LEU A 127 15.65 -5.30 -16.06
N GLU A 128 15.28 -4.55 -17.09
CA GLU A 128 16.21 -3.78 -17.94
C GLU A 128 16.95 -2.66 -17.19
N LEU A 129 16.43 -2.26 -16.02
CA LEU A 129 17.01 -1.21 -15.19
C LEU A 129 18.01 -1.75 -14.17
N ALA A 130 18.19 -3.09 -14.10
CA ALA A 130 18.88 -3.77 -13.00
C ALA A 130 20.27 -3.21 -12.69
N ASP A 131 21.05 -2.91 -13.71
CA ASP A 131 22.44 -2.49 -13.57
C ASP A 131 22.61 -0.95 -13.63
N ARG A 132 21.49 -0.19 -13.73
CA ARG A 132 21.51 1.27 -13.76
C ARG A 132 21.53 1.85 -12.35
N PRO A 133 22.30 2.92 -12.12
CA PRO A 133 22.23 3.68 -10.87
C PRO A 133 20.85 4.28 -10.64
N MET A 134 20.34 4.19 -9.41
CA MET A 134 19.04 4.75 -9.02
C MET A 134 18.90 6.25 -9.33
N GLN A 135 20.00 7.00 -9.25
CA GLN A 135 20.01 8.44 -9.49
C GLN A 135 19.76 8.81 -10.97
N GLU A 136 20.12 7.93 -11.91
CA GLU A 136 19.95 8.13 -13.35
C GLU A 136 18.56 7.73 -13.85
N LEU A 137 17.76 7.10 -13.01
CA LEU A 137 16.42 6.65 -13.38
C LEU A 137 15.43 7.82 -13.34
N SER A 138 14.47 7.82 -14.27
CA SER A 138 13.29 8.73 -14.19
C SER A 138 12.43 8.40 -12.97
N GLY A 139 11.51 9.31 -12.60
CA GLY A 139 10.58 9.09 -11.49
C GLY A 139 9.78 7.79 -11.64
N GLY A 140 9.24 7.53 -12.83
CA GLY A 140 8.49 6.31 -13.14
C GLY A 140 9.37 5.05 -13.08
N GLN A 141 10.60 5.11 -13.60
CA GLN A 141 11.55 4.00 -13.51
C GLN A 141 11.93 3.69 -12.06
N ARG A 142 12.17 4.70 -11.23
CA ARG A 142 12.41 4.52 -9.79
C ARG A 142 11.23 3.87 -9.10
N GLN A 143 10.01 4.26 -9.47
CA GLN A 143 8.80 3.69 -8.90
C GLN A 143 8.68 2.19 -9.19
N LYS A 144 8.99 1.76 -10.44
CA LYS A 144 9.07 0.34 -10.80
C LYS A 144 10.09 -0.42 -9.94
N VAL A 145 11.27 0.17 -9.71
CA VAL A 145 12.32 -0.44 -8.85
C VAL A 145 11.85 -0.55 -7.39
N TYR A 146 11.19 0.46 -6.86
CA TYR A 146 10.65 0.41 -5.50
C TYR A 146 9.50 -0.59 -5.37
N LEU A 147 8.66 -0.70 -6.39
CA LEU A 147 7.65 -1.75 -6.45
C LEU A 147 8.31 -3.14 -6.46
N ALA A 148 9.33 -3.33 -7.30
CA ALA A 148 10.11 -4.56 -7.33
C ALA A 148 10.72 -4.89 -5.95
N MET A 149 11.24 -3.88 -5.22
CA MET A 149 11.76 -4.07 -3.87
C MET A 149 10.68 -4.59 -2.90
N ALA A 150 9.47 -4.02 -2.93
CA ALA A 150 8.36 -4.50 -2.11
C ALA A 150 7.93 -5.92 -2.52
N LEU A 151 7.92 -6.22 -3.81
CA LEU A 151 7.60 -7.56 -4.33
C LEU A 151 8.66 -8.61 -3.96
N ALA A 152 9.94 -8.24 -3.97
CA ALA A 152 11.04 -9.13 -3.60
C ALA A 152 10.96 -9.59 -2.14
N GLN A 153 10.25 -8.87 -1.29
CA GLN A 153 10.00 -9.26 0.10
C GLN A 153 9.07 -10.48 0.21
N GLU A 154 8.30 -10.83 -0.84
CA GLU A 154 7.43 -12.02 -0.94
C GLU A 154 6.47 -12.18 0.24
N THR A 155 5.92 -11.09 0.75
CA THR A 155 5.01 -11.07 1.90
C THR A 155 3.56 -11.41 1.54
N PRO A 156 2.73 -11.89 2.50
CA PRO A 156 1.29 -12.06 2.32
C PRO A 156 0.51 -10.75 2.15
N ALA A 157 1.05 -9.62 2.61
CA ALA A 157 0.43 -8.31 2.45
C ALA A 157 1.39 -7.29 1.85
N VAL A 158 0.86 -6.35 1.06
CA VAL A 158 1.63 -5.24 0.45
C VAL A 158 0.87 -3.94 0.68
N PHE A 159 1.53 -2.99 1.33
CA PHE A 159 1.02 -1.65 1.58
C PHE A 159 1.77 -0.65 0.69
N MET A 160 1.03 0.17 -0.03
CA MET A 160 1.58 1.16 -0.96
C MET A 160 1.00 2.55 -0.65
N ASP A 161 1.87 3.46 -0.23
CA ASP A 161 1.49 4.84 0.10
C ASP A 161 1.68 5.72 -1.14
N GLU A 162 0.58 6.06 -1.81
CA GLU A 162 0.52 6.85 -3.04
C GLU A 162 1.44 6.34 -4.16
N PRO A 163 1.29 5.06 -4.58
CA PRO A 163 2.21 4.45 -5.53
C PRO A 163 2.13 5.04 -6.94
N THR A 164 1.09 5.80 -7.26
CA THR A 164 0.83 6.38 -8.59
C THR A 164 1.21 7.85 -8.71
N THR A 165 1.64 8.50 -7.62
CA THR A 165 2.02 9.90 -7.62
C THR A 165 3.23 10.15 -8.53
N PHE A 166 3.18 11.21 -9.35
CA PHE A 166 4.19 11.59 -10.35
C PHE A 166 4.37 10.60 -11.52
N LEU A 167 3.45 9.65 -11.71
CA LEU A 167 3.44 8.75 -12.85
C LEU A 167 2.50 9.26 -13.95
N ASP A 168 2.87 9.01 -15.21
CA ASP A 168 1.94 9.15 -16.32
C ASP A 168 0.85 8.07 -16.26
N VAL A 169 -0.22 8.27 -17.03
CA VAL A 169 -1.41 7.41 -17.05
C VAL A 169 -1.06 5.94 -17.32
N ARG A 170 -0.12 5.67 -18.23
CA ARG A 170 0.29 4.30 -18.57
C ARG A 170 0.91 3.60 -17.35
N HIS A 171 1.86 4.25 -16.70
CA HIS A 171 2.53 3.70 -15.53
C HIS A 171 1.59 3.57 -14.31
N GLN A 172 0.63 4.48 -14.15
CA GLN A 172 -0.43 4.33 -13.13
C GLN A 172 -1.24 3.05 -13.35
N MET A 173 -1.64 2.79 -14.61
CA MET A 173 -2.37 1.56 -14.96
C MET A 173 -1.52 0.30 -14.72
N ASP A 174 -0.20 0.34 -14.97
CA ASP A 174 0.70 -0.78 -14.70
C ASP A 174 0.78 -1.10 -13.20
N VAL A 175 0.86 -0.08 -12.34
CA VAL A 175 0.82 -0.24 -10.88
C VAL A 175 -0.50 -0.88 -10.44
N MET A 176 -1.64 -0.41 -10.97
CA MET A 176 -2.96 -0.95 -10.61
C MET A 176 -3.13 -2.39 -11.10
N ARG A 177 -2.66 -2.73 -12.30
CA ARG A 177 -2.64 -4.12 -12.79
C ARG A 177 -1.79 -5.02 -11.90
N THR A 178 -0.62 -4.54 -11.48
CA THR A 178 0.24 -5.28 -10.55
C THR A 178 -0.46 -5.49 -9.20
N ALA A 179 -1.09 -4.46 -8.65
CA ALA A 179 -1.87 -4.55 -7.41
C ALA A 179 -3.00 -5.61 -7.54
N ARG A 180 -3.75 -5.60 -8.66
CA ARG A 180 -4.78 -6.59 -8.93
C ARG A 180 -4.20 -8.01 -8.98
N GLY A 181 -3.14 -8.23 -9.79
CA GLY A 181 -2.50 -9.54 -9.90
C GLY A 181 -1.93 -10.07 -8.57
N LEU A 182 -1.52 -9.18 -7.65
CA LEU A 182 -1.11 -9.58 -6.30
C LEU A 182 -2.30 -10.04 -5.46
N ALA A 183 -3.43 -9.34 -5.55
CA ALA A 183 -4.66 -9.72 -4.84
C ALA A 183 -5.23 -11.03 -5.41
N ASP A 184 -5.26 -11.20 -6.73
CA ASP A 184 -5.68 -12.45 -7.39
C ASP A 184 -4.77 -13.63 -6.97
N GLY A 185 -3.50 -13.35 -6.66
CA GLY A 185 -2.56 -14.31 -6.06
C GLY A 185 -2.76 -14.52 -4.55
N GLY A 186 -3.85 -14.03 -3.96
CA GLY A 186 -4.21 -14.25 -2.55
C GLY A 186 -3.59 -13.27 -1.55
N LYS A 187 -2.88 -12.23 -2.00
CA LYS A 187 -2.29 -11.24 -1.09
C LYS A 187 -3.30 -10.18 -0.64
N ALA A 188 -3.16 -9.66 0.56
CA ALA A 188 -3.82 -8.42 0.97
C ALA A 188 -3.06 -7.23 0.35
N VAL A 189 -3.72 -6.44 -0.48
CA VAL A 189 -3.12 -5.24 -1.08
C VAL A 189 -3.82 -4.00 -0.56
N VAL A 190 -3.05 -3.09 0.03
CA VAL A 190 -3.56 -1.83 0.59
C VAL A 190 -2.91 -0.67 -0.14
N LEU A 191 -3.73 0.19 -0.72
CA LEU A 191 -3.29 1.36 -1.48
C LEU A 191 -3.82 2.64 -0.83
N VAL A 192 -2.98 3.65 -0.69
CA VAL A 192 -3.45 5.03 -0.52
C VAL A 192 -3.53 5.68 -1.89
N SER A 193 -4.65 6.29 -2.22
CA SER A 193 -4.83 7.00 -3.47
C SER A 193 -5.45 8.39 -3.24
N HIS A 194 -5.08 9.34 -4.10
CA HIS A 194 -5.73 10.64 -4.23
C HIS A 194 -6.74 10.67 -5.38
N ASP A 195 -6.63 9.73 -6.33
CA ASP A 195 -7.57 9.60 -7.42
C ASP A 195 -8.78 8.78 -6.97
N LEU A 196 -9.85 9.50 -6.63
CA LEU A 196 -11.11 8.94 -6.19
C LEU A 196 -11.73 8.03 -7.26
N CYS A 197 -11.73 8.48 -8.52
CA CYS A 197 -12.38 7.77 -9.60
C CYS A 197 -11.65 6.47 -9.93
N GLN A 198 -10.32 6.51 -9.98
CA GLN A 198 -9.49 5.32 -10.16
C GLN A 198 -9.67 4.33 -8.99
N ALA A 199 -9.69 4.85 -7.75
CA ALA A 199 -9.87 4.03 -6.56
C ALA A 199 -11.21 3.26 -6.59
N LEU A 200 -12.32 3.95 -6.87
CA LEU A 200 -13.65 3.33 -6.95
C LEU A 200 -13.76 2.30 -8.07
N ARG A 201 -12.99 2.46 -9.14
CA ARG A 201 -12.99 1.53 -10.29
C ARG A 201 -12.19 0.27 -10.03
N THR A 202 -11.12 0.34 -9.24
CA THR A 202 -10.12 -0.73 -9.16
C THR A 202 -10.12 -1.48 -7.84
N ALA A 203 -10.70 -0.90 -6.79
CA ALA A 203 -10.75 -1.50 -5.47
C ALA A 203 -11.83 -2.57 -5.35
N ASP A 204 -11.55 -3.62 -4.55
CA ASP A 204 -12.58 -4.52 -4.02
C ASP A 204 -13.24 -3.90 -2.79
N ARG A 205 -12.46 -3.14 -2.03
CA ARG A 205 -12.90 -2.43 -0.83
C ARG A 205 -12.32 -1.03 -0.77
N VAL A 206 -13.11 -0.12 -0.28
CA VAL A 206 -12.72 1.28 -0.03
C VAL A 206 -12.89 1.57 1.45
N ALA A 207 -11.90 2.20 2.05
CA ALA A 207 -11.99 2.75 3.41
C ALA A 207 -11.81 4.27 3.31
N LEU A 208 -12.85 5.00 3.70
CA LEU A 208 -12.90 6.46 3.64
C LEU A 208 -12.58 7.05 5.02
N LEU A 209 -11.48 7.78 5.11
CA LEU A 209 -11.04 8.48 6.31
C LEU A 209 -11.30 9.99 6.18
N ALA A 210 -11.80 10.59 7.25
CA ALA A 210 -11.83 12.04 7.41
C ALA A 210 -11.66 12.39 8.90
N ASP A 211 -11.00 13.49 9.20
CA ASP A 211 -10.78 14.03 10.56
C ASP A 211 -10.25 12.99 11.56
N GLY A 212 -9.36 12.11 11.08
CA GLY A 212 -8.75 11.04 11.88
C GLY A 212 -9.68 9.88 12.22
N ARG A 213 -10.85 9.75 11.58
CA ARG A 213 -11.82 8.67 11.79
C ARG A 213 -12.14 7.93 10.51
N LEU A 214 -12.54 6.67 10.67
CA LEU A 214 -13.11 5.91 9.58
C LEU A 214 -14.58 6.33 9.40
N CYS A 215 -14.88 7.02 8.30
CA CYS A 215 -16.23 7.45 7.98
C CYS A 215 -17.08 6.31 7.41
N MET A 216 -16.45 5.49 6.57
CA MET A 216 -17.10 4.35 5.91
C MET A 216 -16.06 3.36 5.39
N ALA A 217 -16.41 2.07 5.41
CA ALA A 217 -15.67 1.02 4.73
C ALA A 217 -16.65 0.04 4.08
N GLY A 218 -16.37 -0.37 2.84
CA GLY A 218 -17.25 -1.28 2.10
C GLY A 218 -16.78 -1.49 0.67
N THR A 219 -17.64 -2.07 -0.18
CA THR A 219 -17.39 -2.11 -1.63
C THR A 219 -17.49 -0.70 -2.22
N PRO A 220 -16.91 -0.46 -3.42
CA PRO A 220 -17.07 0.83 -4.10
C PRO A 220 -18.53 1.27 -4.23
N GLU A 221 -19.45 0.33 -4.53
CA GLU A 221 -20.89 0.59 -4.65
C GLU A 221 -21.51 1.03 -3.32
N GLN A 222 -21.16 0.37 -2.22
CA GLN A 222 -21.64 0.73 -0.88
C GLN A 222 -21.16 2.13 -0.48
N VAL A 223 -19.88 2.42 -0.72
CA VAL A 223 -19.28 3.71 -0.38
C VAL A 223 -19.87 4.84 -1.24
N TYR A 224 -20.12 4.59 -2.53
CA TYR A 224 -20.79 5.52 -3.42
C TYR A 224 -22.25 5.78 -2.98
N ALA A 225 -23.02 4.73 -2.72
CA ALA A 225 -24.42 4.83 -2.32
C ALA A 225 -24.60 5.52 -0.96
N GLY A 226 -23.59 5.43 -0.08
CA GLY A 226 -23.62 6.06 1.26
C GLY A 226 -23.52 7.59 1.24
N GLY A 227 -23.22 8.22 0.09
CA GLY A 227 -23.13 9.69 -0.04
C GLY A 227 -22.00 10.34 0.79
N SER A 228 -21.14 9.53 1.40
CA SER A 228 -20.04 10.03 2.24
C SER A 228 -18.91 10.65 1.42
N LEU A 229 -18.74 10.22 0.16
CA LEU A 229 -17.73 10.75 -0.74
C LEU A 229 -17.95 12.24 -1.01
N ASP A 230 -19.17 12.62 -1.39
CA ASP A 230 -19.52 14.01 -1.71
C ASP A 230 -19.26 14.93 -0.51
N ARG A 231 -19.61 14.47 0.68
CA ARG A 231 -19.42 15.22 1.93
C ARG A 231 -17.95 15.37 2.29
N VAL A 232 -17.17 14.30 2.16
CA VAL A 232 -15.75 14.28 2.58
C VAL A 232 -14.87 15.04 1.62
N PHE A 233 -15.14 14.95 0.31
CA PHE A 233 -14.31 15.61 -0.71
C PHE A 233 -14.86 16.97 -1.17
N GLY A 234 -16.10 17.33 -0.81
CA GLY A 234 -16.73 18.58 -1.22
C GLY A 234 -17.04 18.65 -2.73
N VAL A 235 -17.19 17.50 -3.38
CA VAL A 235 -17.47 17.36 -4.81
C VAL A 235 -18.67 16.45 -5.00
N ARG A 236 -19.31 16.49 -6.17
CA ARG A 236 -20.37 15.54 -6.54
C ARG A 236 -19.77 14.38 -7.33
N VAL A 237 -19.80 13.19 -6.76
CA VAL A 237 -19.36 11.97 -7.45
C VAL A 237 -20.53 11.40 -8.26
N ARG A 238 -20.28 11.19 -9.55
CA ARG A 238 -21.23 10.59 -10.48
C ARG A 238 -20.67 9.30 -11.04
N ARG A 239 -21.55 8.48 -11.61
CA ARG A 239 -21.14 7.28 -12.33
C ARG A 239 -22.03 7.03 -13.56
N VAL A 240 -21.42 6.43 -14.57
CA VAL A 240 -22.10 5.94 -15.76
C VAL A 240 -21.77 4.46 -15.95
N PRO A 241 -22.71 3.64 -16.46
CA PRO A 241 -22.43 2.26 -16.77
C PRO A 241 -21.46 2.16 -17.95
N VAL A 242 -20.49 1.25 -17.85
CA VAL A 242 -19.56 0.89 -18.92
C VAL A 242 -19.43 -0.62 -18.96
N ASP A 243 -18.86 -1.15 -20.04
CA ASP A 243 -18.59 -2.58 -20.13
C ASP A 243 -17.72 -3.05 -18.97
N GLY A 244 -18.24 -3.97 -18.17
CA GLY A 244 -17.58 -4.55 -17.02
C GLY A 244 -17.71 -3.76 -15.71
N GLY A 245 -18.61 -2.75 -15.61
CA GLY A 245 -18.88 -2.07 -14.34
C GLY A 245 -19.28 -0.60 -14.43
N TRP A 246 -18.67 0.24 -13.61
CA TRP A 246 -19.00 1.65 -13.51
C TRP A 246 -17.77 2.53 -13.79
N GLN A 247 -17.96 3.60 -14.56
CA GLN A 247 -17.02 4.71 -14.66
C GLN A 247 -17.47 5.83 -13.73
N TYR A 248 -16.57 6.23 -12.81
CA TYR A 248 -16.82 7.34 -11.88
C TYR A 248 -16.18 8.62 -12.39
N PHE A 249 -16.79 9.76 -12.09
CA PHE A 249 -16.28 11.11 -12.37
C PHE A 249 -16.78 12.10 -11.32
N CYS A 250 -16.11 13.24 -11.19
CA CYS A 250 -16.46 14.30 -10.24
C CYS A 250 -16.95 15.53 -10.96
N GLU A 251 -17.96 16.20 -10.37
CA GLU A 251 -18.50 17.51 -10.78
C GLU A 251 -18.23 18.56 -9.72
#